data_c09bb9b9eecbd8f124ecaaaac1760e3b
#
_entry.id   c09bb9b9eecbd8f124ecaaaac1760e3b
#
_cell.length_a   1.000
_cell.length_b   1.000
_cell.length_c   1.000
_cell.angle_alpha   90.00
_cell.angle_beta   90.00
_cell.angle_gamma   90.00
#
_symmetry.space_group_name_H-M   'P 1'
#
loop_
_entity.id
_entity.type
_entity.pdbx_description
1 polymer ?
#
loop_
_entity_poly.entity_id
_entity_poly.type
_entity_poly.pdbx_seq_one_letter_code
_entity_poly.pdbx_strand_id
1 'polypeptide(L)'
;FMFTGSEGAADFGTTSIVAPIIEEFLKGLAVAIVFFLFRKEFDTILDGIIYGGIVALGFAATENTLYIYRNGYQEGGWGGLILLVFIRVILVGWQHPFYTSFTGIGFALSRTQRNPLIKFIAPFLGYGVAVTTHAFHNTFGGLIGGLEGLAAGTFVDWIGWIIMFGFII
;
A
#
# COMPACT_ATOMS: atom_id res chain seq x y z
N PHE A 1 11.77 -1.78 21.32
CA PHE A 1 12.95 -1.74 22.20
C PHE A 1 12.93 -2.85 23.24
N MET A 2 11.80 -2.99 23.93
CA MET A 2 11.62 -3.97 25.01
C MET A 2 11.77 -5.44 24.57
N PHE A 3 11.51 -5.74 23.31
CA PHE A 3 11.51 -7.11 22.76
C PHE A 3 12.71 -7.40 21.85
N THR A 4 13.34 -6.40 21.27
CA THR A 4 14.39 -6.61 20.26
C THR A 4 15.81 -6.39 20.81
N GLY A 5 15.95 -5.68 21.93
CA GLY A 5 17.24 -5.40 22.56
C GLY A 5 18.18 -4.49 21.77
N SER A 6 17.73 -3.97 20.60
CA SER A 6 18.51 -3.03 19.79
C SER A 6 17.62 -2.02 19.08
N GLU A 7 18.13 -0.80 18.89
CA GLU A 7 17.43 0.28 18.16
C GLU A 7 17.16 -0.12 16.72
N GLY A 8 18.17 -0.64 16.01
CA GLY A 8 18.01 -1.06 14.61
C GLY A 8 16.98 -2.17 14.41
N ALA A 9 16.87 -3.14 15.33
CA ALA A 9 15.86 -4.17 15.27
C ALA A 9 14.45 -3.62 15.57
N ALA A 10 14.35 -2.64 16.47
CA ALA A 10 13.08 -1.97 16.77
C ALA A 10 12.62 -1.12 15.57
N ASP A 11 13.52 -0.36 14.95
CA ASP A 11 13.24 0.44 13.76
C ASP A 11 12.84 -0.44 12.58
N PHE A 12 13.56 -1.54 12.34
CA PHE A 12 13.23 -2.50 11.30
C PHE A 12 11.84 -3.11 11.53
N GLY A 13 11.53 -3.57 12.75
CA GLY A 13 10.22 -4.12 13.09
C GLY A 13 9.09 -3.09 12.94
N THR A 14 9.34 -1.83 13.31
CA THR A 14 8.37 -0.75 13.15
C THR A 14 8.10 -0.48 11.67
N THR A 15 9.12 -0.33 10.86
CA THR A 15 8.97 -0.02 9.43
C THR A 15 8.40 -1.20 8.65
N SER A 16 8.83 -2.43 8.97
CA SER A 16 8.45 -3.61 8.18
C SER A 16 7.09 -4.19 8.56
N ILE A 17 6.62 -3.98 9.78
CA ILE A 17 5.39 -4.64 10.27
C ILE A 17 4.38 -3.63 10.79
N VAL A 18 4.78 -2.77 11.75
CA VAL A 18 3.83 -1.89 12.44
C VAL A 18 3.29 -0.81 11.51
N ALA A 19 4.15 -0.18 10.72
CA ALA A 19 3.73 0.86 9.77
C ALA A 19 2.75 0.33 8.73
N PRO A 20 3.01 -0.79 8.01
CA PRO A 20 2.03 -1.38 7.10
C PRO A 20 0.66 -1.68 7.73
N ILE A 21 0.63 -2.20 8.96
CA ILE A 21 -0.64 -2.47 9.65
C ILE A 21 -1.44 -1.18 9.86
N ILE A 22 -0.79 -0.14 10.39
CA ILE A 22 -1.45 1.14 10.70
C ILE A 22 -1.86 1.86 9.42
N GLU A 23 -0.97 1.92 8.44
CA GLU A 23 -1.23 2.62 7.18
C GLU A 23 -2.35 1.97 6.39
N GLU A 24 -2.32 0.63 6.20
CA GLU A 24 -3.39 -0.05 5.48
C GLU A 24 -4.70 -0.03 6.27
N PHE A 25 -4.67 0.04 7.61
CA PHE A 25 -5.85 0.25 8.42
C PHE A 25 -6.49 1.63 8.15
N LEU A 26 -5.71 2.70 8.14
CA LEU A 26 -6.21 4.05 7.85
C LEU A 26 -6.74 4.17 6.42
N LYS A 27 -6.02 3.61 5.44
CA LYS A 27 -6.47 3.53 4.04
C LYS A 27 -7.74 2.69 3.94
N GLY A 28 -7.79 1.54 4.63
CA GLY A 28 -8.96 0.67 4.69
C GLY A 28 -10.20 1.35 5.26
N LEU A 29 -10.05 2.19 6.30
CA LEU A 29 -11.15 3.01 6.81
C LEU A 29 -11.64 4.02 5.75
N ALA A 30 -10.73 4.66 5.02
CA ALA A 30 -11.11 5.56 3.94
C ALA A 30 -11.84 4.82 2.80
N VAL A 31 -11.35 3.63 2.40
CA VAL A 31 -12.06 2.77 1.43
C VAL A 31 -13.45 2.38 1.95
N ALA A 32 -13.57 2.04 3.24
CA ALA A 32 -14.86 1.73 3.85
C ALA A 32 -15.83 2.93 3.78
N ILE A 33 -15.36 4.14 4.08
CA ILE A 33 -16.17 5.36 3.96
C ILE A 33 -16.64 5.54 2.52
N VAL A 34 -15.75 5.45 1.54
CA VAL A 34 -16.10 5.53 0.11
C VAL A 34 -17.12 4.44 -0.26
N PHE A 35 -16.89 3.20 0.17
CA PHE A 35 -17.83 2.10 -0.06
C PHE A 35 -19.22 2.38 0.51
N PHE A 36 -19.34 2.86 1.73
CA PHE A 36 -20.67 3.12 2.33
C PHE A 36 -21.38 4.31 1.70
N LEU A 37 -20.65 5.34 1.28
CA LEU A 37 -21.22 6.52 0.61
C LEU A 37 -21.61 6.22 -0.85
N PHE A 38 -20.81 5.42 -1.55
CA PHE A 38 -20.94 5.12 -2.98
C PHE A 38 -21.14 3.64 -3.25
N ARG A 39 -21.84 2.94 -2.37
CA ARG A 39 -21.99 1.49 -2.43
C ARG A 39 -22.53 0.97 -3.77
N LYS A 40 -23.33 1.78 -4.47
CA LYS A 40 -23.91 1.41 -5.77
C LYS A 40 -22.87 1.36 -6.88
N GLU A 41 -21.76 2.03 -6.71
CA GLU A 41 -20.67 2.12 -7.69
C GLU A 41 -19.65 0.96 -7.57
N PHE A 42 -19.80 0.08 -6.56
CA PHE A 42 -18.94 -1.11 -6.40
C PHE A 42 -19.59 -2.33 -7.04
N ASP A 43 -19.76 -2.32 -8.36
CA ASP A 43 -20.46 -3.38 -9.09
C ASP A 43 -19.53 -4.50 -9.58
N THR A 44 -18.23 -4.21 -9.68
CA THR A 44 -17.20 -5.14 -10.16
C THR A 44 -15.96 -5.13 -9.24
N ILE A 45 -15.11 -6.14 -9.40
CA ILE A 45 -13.79 -6.18 -8.74
C ILE A 45 -12.93 -4.98 -9.17
N LEU A 46 -13.06 -4.56 -10.43
CA LEU A 46 -12.32 -3.42 -10.97
C LEU A 46 -12.66 -2.11 -10.23
N ASP A 47 -13.93 -1.90 -9.88
CA ASP A 47 -14.34 -0.73 -9.08
C ASP A 47 -13.64 -0.73 -7.72
N GLY A 48 -13.55 -1.89 -7.07
CA GLY A 48 -12.80 -2.04 -5.83
C GLY A 48 -11.32 -1.65 -5.98
N ILE A 49 -10.67 -2.09 -7.05
CA ILE A 49 -9.27 -1.73 -7.35
C ILE A 49 -9.14 -0.22 -7.57
N ILE A 50 -10.03 0.37 -8.36
CA ILE A 50 -10.00 1.81 -8.67
C ILE A 50 -10.17 2.64 -7.39
N TYR A 51 -11.21 2.38 -6.59
CA TYR A 51 -11.45 3.16 -5.37
C TYR A 51 -10.38 2.93 -4.30
N GLY A 52 -9.91 1.69 -4.13
CA GLY A 52 -8.77 1.38 -3.25
C GLY A 52 -7.50 2.10 -3.70
N GLY A 53 -7.22 2.07 -5.00
CA GLY A 53 -6.07 2.75 -5.60
C GLY A 53 -6.12 4.28 -5.44
N ILE A 54 -7.28 4.91 -5.65
CA ILE A 54 -7.46 6.37 -5.47
C ILE A 54 -7.24 6.78 -4.01
N VAL A 55 -7.80 6.03 -3.06
CA VAL A 55 -7.56 6.28 -1.63
C VAL A 55 -6.07 6.18 -1.30
N ALA A 56 -5.40 5.16 -1.82
CA ALA A 56 -3.97 4.96 -1.59
C ALA A 56 -3.10 6.06 -2.24
N LEU A 57 -3.48 6.57 -3.42
CA LEU A 57 -2.80 7.71 -4.03
C LEU A 57 -2.94 8.98 -3.18
N GLY A 58 -4.10 9.22 -2.58
CA GLY A 58 -4.29 10.33 -1.63
C GLY A 58 -3.39 10.22 -0.41
N PHE A 59 -3.26 9.01 0.16
CA PHE A 59 -2.33 8.73 1.25
C PHE A 59 -0.88 8.95 0.82
N ALA A 60 -0.47 8.33 -0.29
CA ALA A 60 0.88 8.44 -0.84
C ALA A 60 1.26 9.90 -1.16
N ALA A 61 0.33 10.73 -1.64
CA ALA A 61 0.59 12.14 -1.88
C ALA A 61 0.99 12.88 -0.61
N THR A 62 0.30 12.61 0.51
CA THR A 62 0.63 13.23 1.81
C THR A 62 1.97 12.73 2.35
N GLU A 63 2.17 11.42 2.34
CA GLU A 63 3.40 10.78 2.80
C GLU A 63 4.61 11.24 1.97
N ASN A 64 4.50 11.19 0.64
CA ASN A 64 5.57 11.61 -0.26
C ASN A 64 5.93 13.09 -0.09
N THR A 65 4.95 13.97 0.12
CA THR A 65 5.21 15.39 0.37
C THR A 65 6.10 15.58 1.59
N LEU A 66 5.78 14.91 2.70
CA LEU A 66 6.55 14.99 3.94
C LEU A 66 7.93 14.35 3.79
N TYR A 67 7.99 13.17 3.16
CA TYR A 67 9.23 12.42 2.98
C TYR A 67 10.22 13.14 2.06
N ILE A 68 9.75 13.62 0.92
CA ILE A 68 10.56 14.34 -0.07
C ILE A 68 11.08 15.67 0.52
N TYR A 69 10.24 16.36 1.30
CA TYR A 69 10.69 17.58 1.96
C TYR A 69 11.78 17.30 2.99
N ARG A 70 11.57 16.33 3.89
CA ARG A 70 12.51 16.04 4.99
C ARG A 70 13.81 15.40 4.49
N ASN A 71 13.71 14.31 3.74
CA ASN A 71 14.88 13.50 3.35
C ASN A 71 15.46 13.90 1.98
N GLY A 72 14.71 14.66 1.17
CA GLY A 72 15.16 15.19 -0.10
C GLY A 72 15.68 16.62 0.02
N TYR A 73 14.75 17.55 0.26
CA TYR A 73 15.09 18.97 0.24
C TYR A 73 15.96 19.41 1.42
N GLN A 74 15.63 19.00 2.64
CA GLN A 74 16.38 19.42 3.83
C GLN A 74 17.81 18.84 3.85
N GLU A 75 18.02 17.62 3.33
CA GLU A 75 19.34 16.99 3.32
C GLU A 75 20.14 17.26 2.05
N GLY A 76 19.50 17.31 0.88
CA GLY A 76 20.15 17.42 -0.44
C GLY A 76 19.74 18.64 -1.29
N GLY A 77 18.98 19.59 -0.72
CA GLY A 77 18.49 20.76 -1.44
C GLY A 77 17.62 20.37 -2.63
N TRP A 78 17.67 21.20 -3.69
CA TRP A 78 16.89 20.95 -4.91
C TRP A 78 17.26 19.66 -5.64
N GLY A 79 18.54 19.25 -5.59
CA GLY A 79 18.99 17.98 -6.18
C GLY A 79 18.38 16.77 -5.49
N GLY A 80 18.41 16.74 -4.16
CA GLY A 80 17.79 15.70 -3.36
C GLY A 80 16.26 15.65 -3.53
N LEU A 81 15.61 16.81 -3.59
CA LEU A 81 14.17 16.90 -3.84
C LEU A 81 13.81 16.26 -5.20
N ILE A 82 14.47 16.67 -6.29
CA ILE A 82 14.18 16.16 -7.64
C ILE A 82 14.42 14.66 -7.71
N LEU A 83 15.51 14.17 -7.10
CA LEU A 83 15.82 12.74 -7.06
C LEU A 83 14.73 11.96 -6.33
N LEU A 84 14.28 12.42 -5.16
CA LEU A 84 13.25 11.72 -4.41
C LEU A 84 11.86 11.84 -5.03
N VAL A 85 11.53 12.94 -5.72
CA VAL A 85 10.32 13.02 -6.55
C VAL A 85 10.36 11.94 -7.63
N PHE A 86 11.46 11.82 -8.35
CA PHE A 86 11.60 10.79 -9.39
C PHE A 86 11.43 9.37 -8.81
N ILE A 87 12.12 9.07 -7.72
CA ILE A 87 12.06 7.74 -7.10
C ILE A 87 10.64 7.47 -6.55
N ARG A 88 10.14 8.31 -5.65
CA ARG A 88 8.92 8.03 -4.87
C ARG A 88 7.62 8.24 -5.63
N VAL A 89 7.59 9.10 -6.62
CA VAL A 89 6.37 9.40 -7.39
C VAL A 89 6.35 8.63 -8.71
N ILE A 90 7.46 8.58 -9.44
CA ILE A 90 7.48 7.97 -10.78
C ILE A 90 7.81 6.48 -10.71
N LEU A 91 8.89 6.09 -10.01
CA LEU A 91 9.30 4.67 -9.97
C LEU A 91 8.44 3.83 -9.05
N VAL A 92 8.20 4.30 -7.81
CA VAL A 92 7.53 3.49 -6.78
C VAL A 92 6.12 4.00 -6.42
N GLY A 93 5.60 5.02 -7.08
CA GLY A 93 4.32 5.65 -6.76
C GLY A 93 3.10 4.73 -6.86
N TRP A 94 3.22 3.59 -7.54
CA TRP A 94 2.15 2.61 -7.75
C TRP A 94 2.07 1.50 -6.68
N GLN A 95 2.96 1.50 -5.71
CA GLN A 95 3.05 0.48 -4.65
C GLN A 95 1.84 0.55 -3.70
N HIS A 96 1.58 1.70 -3.09
CA HIS A 96 0.43 1.88 -2.22
C HIS A 96 -0.92 1.58 -2.91
N PRO A 97 -1.18 2.05 -4.15
CA PRO A 97 -2.33 1.59 -4.94
C PRO A 97 -2.44 0.08 -5.06
N PHE A 98 -1.34 -0.62 -5.29
CA PHE A 98 -1.32 -2.08 -5.39
C PHE A 98 -1.80 -2.72 -4.09
N TYR A 99 -1.24 -2.36 -2.95
CA TYR A 99 -1.59 -2.97 -1.66
C TYR A 99 -3.04 -2.70 -1.29
N THR A 100 -3.46 -1.45 -1.31
CA THR A 100 -4.81 -1.06 -0.88
C THR A 100 -5.91 -1.53 -1.84
N SER A 101 -5.57 -1.82 -3.11
CA SER A 101 -6.50 -2.43 -4.06
C SER A 101 -7.09 -3.75 -3.54
N PHE A 102 -6.34 -4.55 -2.79
CA PHE A 102 -6.88 -5.77 -2.18
C PHE A 102 -7.98 -5.49 -1.16
N THR A 103 -7.85 -4.43 -0.36
CA THR A 103 -8.93 -3.97 0.52
C THR A 103 -10.16 -3.55 -0.29
N GLY A 104 -9.97 -2.81 -1.37
CA GLY A 104 -11.04 -2.44 -2.29
C GLY A 104 -11.73 -3.65 -2.93
N ILE A 105 -10.98 -4.65 -3.39
CA ILE A 105 -11.50 -5.94 -3.88
C ILE A 105 -12.35 -6.61 -2.82
N GLY A 106 -11.90 -6.63 -1.57
CA GLY A 106 -12.65 -7.19 -0.44
C GLY A 106 -14.02 -6.52 -0.27
N PHE A 107 -14.09 -5.19 -0.38
CA PHE A 107 -15.37 -4.47 -0.34
C PHE A 107 -16.24 -4.72 -1.58
N ALA A 108 -15.67 -4.81 -2.77
CA ALA A 108 -16.41 -5.16 -3.99
C ALA A 108 -17.02 -6.58 -3.88
N LEU A 109 -16.26 -7.55 -3.39
CA LEU A 109 -16.76 -8.90 -3.12
C LEU A 109 -17.84 -8.89 -2.05
N SER A 110 -17.71 -8.09 -0.99
CA SER A 110 -18.74 -7.93 0.04
C SER A 110 -20.08 -7.46 -0.56
N ARG A 111 -20.06 -6.68 -1.62
CA ARG A 111 -21.27 -6.24 -2.31
C ARG A 111 -21.81 -7.25 -3.28
N THR A 112 -20.95 -7.82 -4.13
CA THR A 112 -21.37 -8.60 -5.30
C THR A 112 -21.66 -10.08 -5.01
N GLN A 113 -21.05 -10.64 -3.97
CA GLN A 113 -21.25 -12.04 -3.62
C GLN A 113 -22.64 -12.31 -3.02
N ARG A 114 -23.16 -13.53 -3.25
CA ARG A 114 -24.46 -13.96 -2.68
C ARG A 114 -24.31 -14.57 -1.29
N ASN A 115 -23.19 -15.25 -1.04
CA ASN A 115 -22.93 -15.92 0.25
C ASN A 115 -22.67 -14.89 1.35
N PRO A 116 -23.48 -14.88 2.45
CA PRO A 116 -23.34 -13.92 3.55
C PRO A 116 -21.99 -14.01 4.27
N LEU A 117 -21.42 -15.22 4.37
CA LEU A 117 -20.11 -15.42 5.00
C LEU A 117 -19.01 -14.75 4.18
N ILE A 118 -19.04 -14.91 2.85
CA ILE A 118 -18.06 -14.23 1.96
C ILE A 118 -18.24 -12.72 2.06
N LYS A 119 -19.48 -12.22 2.07
CA LYS A 119 -19.76 -10.78 2.21
C LYS A 119 -19.12 -10.20 3.48
N PHE A 120 -19.19 -10.93 4.57
CA PHE A 120 -18.66 -10.48 5.85
C PHE A 120 -17.13 -10.57 5.90
N ILE A 121 -16.56 -11.67 5.44
CA ILE A 121 -15.11 -11.96 5.59
C ILE A 121 -14.26 -11.24 4.53
N ALA A 122 -14.77 -11.01 3.32
CA ALA A 122 -14.00 -10.50 2.20
C ALA A 122 -13.26 -9.18 2.49
N PRO A 123 -13.83 -8.14 3.14
CA PRO A 123 -13.10 -6.92 3.47
C PRO A 123 -11.92 -7.16 4.41
N PHE A 124 -12.06 -8.06 5.39
CA PHE A 124 -10.98 -8.40 6.33
C PHE A 124 -9.86 -9.19 5.66
N LEU A 125 -10.22 -10.12 4.75
CA LEU A 125 -9.23 -10.84 3.94
C LEU A 125 -8.49 -9.88 3.00
N GLY A 126 -9.21 -8.98 2.34
CA GLY A 126 -8.61 -7.96 1.49
C GLY A 126 -7.63 -7.07 2.25
N TYR A 127 -8.02 -6.60 3.44
CA TYR A 127 -7.13 -5.87 4.35
C TYR A 127 -5.90 -6.70 4.75
N GLY A 128 -6.10 -7.96 5.13
CA GLY A 128 -4.99 -8.86 5.49
C GLY A 128 -3.99 -9.06 4.35
N VAL A 129 -4.46 -9.19 3.11
CA VAL A 129 -3.60 -9.27 1.91
C VAL A 129 -2.88 -7.95 1.69
N ALA A 130 -3.56 -6.80 1.81
CA ALA A 130 -2.95 -5.48 1.69
C ALA A 130 -1.81 -5.28 2.69
N VAL A 131 -2.03 -5.58 3.97
CA VAL A 131 -1.00 -5.52 5.02
C VAL A 131 0.17 -6.47 4.69
N THR A 132 -0.13 -7.70 4.27
CA THR A 132 0.91 -8.70 4.00
C THR A 132 1.79 -8.30 2.82
N THR A 133 1.21 -7.82 1.72
CA THR A 133 1.97 -7.39 0.53
C THR A 133 2.80 -6.15 0.84
N HIS A 134 2.25 -5.19 1.58
CA HIS A 134 2.96 -3.99 2.02
C HIS A 134 4.12 -4.35 2.98
N ALA A 135 3.85 -5.16 4.01
CA ALA A 135 4.87 -5.62 4.95
C ALA A 135 5.97 -6.43 4.26
N PHE A 136 5.61 -7.27 3.27
CA PHE A 136 6.58 -8.01 2.47
C PHE A 136 7.51 -7.07 1.70
N HIS A 137 6.97 -6.04 1.03
CA HIS A 137 7.76 -5.04 0.33
C HIS A 137 8.76 -4.35 1.27
N ASN A 138 8.28 -3.83 2.41
CA ASN A 138 9.12 -3.13 3.37
C ASN A 138 10.19 -4.03 3.99
N THR A 139 9.83 -5.28 4.32
CA THR A 139 10.76 -6.28 4.86
C THR A 139 11.83 -6.63 3.83
N PHE A 140 11.41 -6.95 2.60
CA PHE A 140 12.31 -7.38 1.54
C PHE A 140 13.26 -6.24 1.12
N GLY A 141 12.73 -5.05 0.93
CA GLY A 141 13.53 -3.86 0.64
C GLY A 141 14.51 -3.52 1.77
N GLY A 142 14.06 -3.62 3.02
CA GLY A 142 14.89 -3.36 4.20
C GLY A 142 16.00 -4.39 4.42
N LEU A 143 15.77 -5.67 4.11
CA LEU A 143 16.77 -6.73 4.23
C LEU A 143 17.91 -6.60 3.19
N ILE A 144 17.56 -6.24 1.95
CA ILE A 144 18.55 -6.02 0.88
C ILE A 144 19.24 -4.66 1.10
N GLY A 145 18.47 -3.64 1.45
CA GLY A 145 18.95 -2.28 1.67
C GLY A 145 19.29 -1.51 0.39
N GLY A 146 19.51 -0.21 0.54
CA GLY A 146 19.96 0.67 -0.53
C GLY A 146 19.09 0.68 -1.78
N LEU A 147 19.68 1.05 -2.91
CA LEU A 147 19.00 1.09 -4.21
C LEU A 147 18.62 -0.30 -4.73
N GLU A 148 19.39 -1.32 -4.39
CA GLU A 148 19.11 -2.71 -4.79
C GLU A 148 17.85 -3.23 -4.11
N GLY A 149 17.65 -2.95 -2.82
CA GLY A 149 16.44 -3.28 -2.09
C GLY A 149 15.22 -2.57 -2.63
N LEU A 150 15.34 -1.27 -2.94
CA LEU A 150 14.29 -0.50 -3.58
C LEU A 150 13.91 -1.08 -4.95
N ALA A 151 14.90 -1.37 -5.79
CA ALA A 151 14.68 -1.94 -7.12
C ALA A 151 14.03 -3.32 -7.05
N ALA A 152 14.50 -4.19 -6.15
CA ALA A 152 13.95 -5.53 -5.96
C ALA A 152 12.49 -5.48 -5.47
N GLY A 153 12.18 -4.66 -4.48
CA GLY A 153 10.80 -4.47 -3.99
C GLY A 153 9.88 -3.93 -5.08
N THR A 154 10.31 -2.90 -5.80
CA THR A 154 9.56 -2.32 -6.92
C THR A 154 9.28 -3.35 -8.02
N PHE A 155 10.26 -4.17 -8.36
CA PHE A 155 10.09 -5.23 -9.37
C PHE A 155 9.04 -6.26 -8.95
N VAL A 156 9.04 -6.67 -7.69
CA VAL A 156 8.02 -7.59 -7.15
C VAL A 156 6.61 -6.97 -7.22
N ASP A 157 6.47 -5.69 -6.88
CA ASP A 157 5.17 -5.02 -6.95
C ASP A 157 4.65 -4.91 -8.39
N TRP A 158 5.52 -4.63 -9.35
CA TRP A 158 5.15 -4.61 -10.78
C TRP A 158 4.70 -5.98 -11.28
N ILE A 159 5.37 -7.06 -10.85
CA ILE A 159 4.90 -8.43 -11.13
C ILE A 159 3.51 -8.64 -10.51
N GLY A 160 3.30 -8.18 -9.29
CA GLY A 160 2.00 -8.25 -8.61
C GLY A 160 0.89 -7.54 -9.41
N TRP A 161 1.16 -6.35 -9.96
CA TRP A 161 0.25 -5.65 -10.85
C TRP A 161 -0.08 -6.44 -12.12
N ILE A 162 0.92 -7.00 -12.78
CA ILE A 162 0.73 -7.82 -13.99
C ILE A 162 -0.17 -9.02 -13.68
N ILE A 163 0.07 -9.71 -12.57
CA ILE A 163 -0.73 -10.84 -12.13
C ILE A 163 -2.17 -10.38 -11.83
N MET A 164 -2.34 -9.30 -11.07
CA MET A 164 -3.66 -8.77 -10.72
C MET A 164 -4.48 -8.44 -11.97
N PHE A 165 -3.90 -7.73 -12.94
CA PHE A 165 -4.59 -7.40 -14.19
C PHE A 165 -4.84 -8.63 -15.08
N GLY A 166 -3.95 -9.61 -15.08
CA GLY A 166 -4.15 -10.87 -15.81
C GLY A 166 -5.33 -11.72 -15.30
N PHE A 167 -5.76 -11.51 -14.03
CA PHE A 167 -6.95 -12.19 -13.50
C PHE A 167 -8.24 -11.40 -13.71
N ILE A 168 -8.18 -10.15 -14.13
CA ILE A 168 -9.35 -9.27 -14.31
C ILE A 168 -9.79 -9.21 -15.77
N ILE A 169 -8.87 -9.42 -16.71
CA ILE A 169 -9.12 -9.46 -18.16
C ILE A 169 -9.43 -10.88 -18.60
#